data_e7d93235a5ae40f2c929686fc28ef36c
#
_entry.id   e7d93235a5ae40f2c929686fc28ef36c
#
_cell.length_a   1.000
_cell.length_b   1.000
_cell.length_c   1.000
_cell.angle_alpha   90.00
_cell.angle_beta   90.00
_cell.angle_gamma   90.00
#
_symmetry.space_group_name_H-M   'P 1'
#
loop_
_entity.id
_entity.type
_entity.pdbx_description
1 polymer ?
#
loop_
_entity_poly.entity_id
_entity_poly.type
_entity_poly.pdbx_seq_one_letter_code
_entity_poly.pdbx_strand_id
1 'polypeptide(L)'
;ETVALLTVGKLSLLGSHDVLSANITRHHAIIKNSSNDDVLTPLLLEIATSFCSELAASYSYADGKLENYDAVIATGSNNTARYFEHYFGNKPNIIRKNRNSVAVLTGNETVEQMEALSKDVFLYFGLGCRSVSHLKVPQGYNFDLFFNGMFVQKELIKNEKYLNNYDYNKAVYLMREFDLLNNKFLLIKEENNSYSSPIASLGYSYYSSIEDVATEFDQNDDKLQCIVVQGEAATRIVKKLGEKTAPQIVAFGTTQTPRLQDYADGVDVIQFLLTLS
;
A
#
# COMPACT_ATOMS: atom_id res chain seq x y z
N GLU A 1 22.41 -9.72 -16.40
CA GLU A 1 21.90 -10.70 -15.44
C GLU A 1 20.39 -10.88 -15.59
N THR A 2 19.86 -11.98 -15.08
CA THR A 2 18.45 -12.35 -15.15
C THR A 2 17.77 -12.14 -13.80
N VAL A 3 16.66 -11.40 -13.78
CA VAL A 3 15.92 -11.07 -12.56
C VAL A 3 14.53 -11.68 -12.59
N ALA A 4 14.21 -12.50 -11.60
CA ALA A 4 12.87 -13.06 -11.45
C ALA A 4 11.97 -12.04 -10.72
N LEU A 5 10.84 -11.71 -11.34
CA LEU A 5 9.83 -10.79 -10.81
C LEU A 5 8.56 -11.56 -10.46
N LEU A 6 8.24 -11.63 -9.15
CA LEU A 6 7.03 -12.31 -8.66
C LEU A 6 6.03 -11.28 -8.15
N THR A 7 4.90 -11.20 -8.82
CA THR A 7 3.81 -10.32 -8.41
C THR A 7 2.67 -11.15 -7.84
N VAL A 8 2.48 -11.10 -6.53
CA VAL A 8 1.35 -11.73 -5.84
C VAL A 8 0.55 -10.61 -5.20
N GLY A 9 -0.43 -10.08 -5.90
CA GLY A 9 -1.18 -8.94 -5.44
C GLY A 9 -2.66 -9.01 -5.76
N LYS A 10 -3.42 -8.19 -5.05
CA LYS A 10 -4.85 -7.96 -5.28
C LYS A 10 -5.11 -6.82 -6.28
N LEU A 11 -4.08 -6.05 -6.60
CA LEU A 11 -4.11 -4.94 -7.55
C LEU A 11 -3.28 -5.27 -8.76
N SER A 12 -3.78 -4.92 -9.91
CA SER A 12 -3.10 -5.07 -11.18
C SER A 12 -1.94 -4.09 -11.33
N LEU A 13 -0.98 -4.42 -12.17
CA LEU A 13 0.23 -3.63 -12.46
C LEU A 13 1.17 -3.40 -11.27
N LEU A 14 1.02 -4.16 -10.18
CA LEU A 14 1.84 -3.99 -8.98
C LEU A 14 3.34 -4.15 -9.26
N GLY A 15 3.72 -5.02 -10.20
CA GLY A 15 5.11 -5.26 -10.60
C GLY A 15 5.61 -4.39 -11.75
N SER A 16 4.79 -3.48 -12.30
CA SER A 16 5.17 -2.70 -13.50
C SER A 16 6.41 -1.83 -13.29
N HIS A 17 6.58 -1.25 -12.10
CA HIS A 17 7.77 -0.47 -11.76
C HIS A 17 9.03 -1.34 -11.72
N ASP A 18 8.94 -2.58 -11.24
CA ASP A 18 10.08 -3.51 -11.17
C ASP A 18 10.49 -3.98 -12.56
N VAL A 19 9.52 -4.24 -13.44
CA VAL A 19 9.78 -4.57 -14.85
C VAL A 19 10.46 -3.39 -15.55
N LEU A 20 9.96 -2.17 -15.34
CA LEU A 20 10.56 -0.97 -15.90
C LEU A 20 12.00 -0.79 -15.39
N SER A 21 12.23 -0.98 -14.10
CA SER A 21 13.57 -0.89 -13.49
C SER A 21 14.55 -1.91 -14.07
N ALA A 22 14.11 -3.16 -14.25
CA ALA A 22 14.91 -4.21 -14.88
C ALA A 22 15.28 -3.84 -16.33
N ASN A 23 14.33 -3.31 -17.10
CA ASN A 23 14.57 -2.89 -18.47
C ASN A 23 15.54 -1.71 -18.56
N ILE A 24 15.40 -0.68 -17.70
CA ILE A 24 16.29 0.48 -17.66
C ILE A 24 17.72 0.06 -17.32
N THR A 25 17.90 -0.91 -16.43
CA THR A 25 19.21 -1.44 -16.02
C THR A 25 19.73 -2.55 -16.94
N ARG A 26 19.03 -2.84 -18.04
CA ARG A 26 19.40 -3.86 -19.07
C ARG A 26 19.48 -5.28 -18.53
N HIS A 27 18.67 -5.61 -17.53
CA HIS A 27 18.51 -6.97 -17.04
C HIS A 27 17.36 -7.67 -17.80
N HIS A 28 17.48 -8.99 -17.99
CA HIS A 28 16.38 -9.78 -18.49
C HIS A 28 15.39 -10.09 -17.35
N ALA A 29 14.12 -9.75 -17.53
CA ALA A 29 13.08 -9.97 -16.53
C ALA A 29 12.32 -11.28 -16.80
N ILE A 30 12.36 -12.24 -15.87
CA ILE A 30 11.44 -13.38 -15.88
C ILE A 30 10.23 -13.04 -15.01
N ILE A 31 9.08 -12.81 -15.65
CA ILE A 31 7.87 -12.31 -14.98
C ILE A 31 6.96 -13.49 -14.64
N LYS A 32 6.64 -13.65 -13.38
CA LYS A 32 5.61 -14.57 -12.91
C LYS A 32 4.43 -13.78 -12.38
N ASN A 33 3.40 -13.66 -13.22
CA ASN A 33 2.18 -12.94 -12.87
C ASN A 33 1.36 -13.69 -11.80
N SER A 34 0.60 -12.94 -11.03
CA SER A 34 -0.49 -13.47 -10.23
C SER A 34 -1.60 -13.98 -11.15
N SER A 35 -2.30 -15.04 -10.76
CA SER A 35 -3.50 -15.52 -11.46
C SER A 35 -4.63 -14.48 -11.57
N ASN A 36 -4.55 -13.40 -10.80
CA ASN A 36 -5.50 -12.29 -10.81
C ASN A 36 -5.04 -11.08 -11.65
N ASP A 37 -3.82 -11.12 -12.20
CA ASP A 37 -3.22 -10.05 -13.00
C ASP A 37 -2.41 -10.62 -14.17
N ASP A 38 -3.07 -11.42 -14.98
CA ASP A 38 -2.51 -12.06 -16.17
C ASP A 38 -2.81 -11.29 -17.48
N VAL A 39 -3.53 -10.16 -17.38
CA VAL A 39 -3.97 -9.37 -18.55
C VAL A 39 -3.25 -8.03 -18.65
N LEU A 40 -3.24 -7.21 -17.57
CA LEU A 40 -2.80 -5.81 -17.69
C LEU A 40 -1.28 -5.67 -17.81
N THR A 41 -0.51 -6.47 -17.09
CA THR A 41 0.96 -6.44 -17.20
C THR A 41 1.42 -6.89 -18.59
N PRO A 42 0.93 -7.99 -19.19
CA PRO A 42 1.21 -8.35 -20.56
C PRO A 42 0.81 -7.27 -21.58
N LEU A 43 -0.40 -6.71 -21.45
CA LEU A 43 -0.86 -5.64 -22.35
C LEU A 43 0.03 -4.40 -22.29
N LEU A 44 0.46 -3.99 -21.09
CA LEU A 44 1.38 -2.86 -20.94
C LEU A 44 2.71 -3.11 -21.67
N LEU A 45 3.27 -4.32 -21.55
CA LEU A 45 4.53 -4.69 -22.18
C LEU A 45 4.38 -4.84 -23.70
N GLU A 46 3.25 -5.35 -24.18
CA GLU A 46 2.94 -5.39 -25.61
C GLU A 46 2.88 -3.98 -26.20
N ILE A 47 2.19 -3.06 -25.55
CA ILE A 47 2.14 -1.64 -25.95
C ILE A 47 3.55 -1.04 -25.93
N ALA A 48 4.33 -1.22 -24.89
CA ALA A 48 5.69 -0.70 -24.80
C ALA A 48 6.59 -1.27 -25.92
N THR A 49 6.47 -2.58 -26.21
CA THR A 49 7.19 -3.26 -27.28
C THR A 49 6.80 -2.72 -28.66
N SER A 50 5.55 -2.28 -28.86
CA SER A 50 5.13 -1.67 -30.12
C SER A 50 5.84 -0.33 -30.42
N PHE A 51 6.28 0.39 -29.39
CA PHE A 51 7.09 1.61 -29.50
C PHE A 51 8.60 1.33 -29.57
N CYS A 52 9.05 0.23 -28.95
CA CYS A 52 10.45 -0.15 -28.88
C CYS A 52 10.57 -1.69 -29.01
N SER A 53 10.78 -2.17 -30.22
CA SER A 53 10.83 -3.64 -30.50
C SER A 53 11.94 -4.38 -29.75
N GLU A 54 13.00 -3.68 -29.36
CA GLU A 54 14.12 -4.25 -28.59
C GLU A 54 13.68 -4.75 -27.21
N LEU A 55 12.61 -4.19 -26.65
CA LEU A 55 12.05 -4.61 -25.36
C LEU A 55 11.53 -6.05 -25.40
N ALA A 56 11.14 -6.59 -26.54
CA ALA A 56 10.67 -7.97 -26.67
C ALA A 56 11.68 -9.01 -26.20
N ALA A 57 12.98 -8.72 -26.32
CA ALA A 57 14.05 -9.60 -25.87
C ALA A 57 14.43 -9.40 -24.39
N SER A 58 13.91 -8.37 -23.71
CA SER A 58 14.28 -8.02 -22.35
C SER A 58 13.42 -8.67 -21.27
N TYR A 59 12.35 -9.38 -21.65
CA TYR A 59 11.50 -10.07 -20.70
C TYR A 59 10.95 -11.40 -21.25
N SER A 60 10.54 -12.27 -20.34
CA SER A 60 9.85 -13.52 -20.61
C SER A 60 8.87 -13.83 -19.48
N TYR A 61 7.89 -14.70 -19.75
CA TYR A 61 6.92 -15.14 -18.75
C TYR A 61 7.23 -16.54 -18.26
N ALA A 62 7.05 -16.78 -16.95
CA ALA A 62 7.21 -18.09 -16.35
C ALA A 62 5.84 -18.73 -16.05
N ASP A 63 5.54 -19.86 -16.66
CA ASP A 63 4.31 -20.63 -16.43
C ASP A 63 4.42 -21.63 -15.27
N GLY A 64 5.62 -21.86 -14.75
CA GLY A 64 5.90 -22.87 -13.73
C GLY A 64 6.86 -22.40 -12.65
N LYS A 65 7.76 -23.30 -12.27
CA LYS A 65 8.84 -23.01 -11.32
C LYS A 65 9.84 -22.04 -11.96
N LEU A 66 10.28 -21.06 -11.16
CA LEU A 66 11.33 -20.14 -11.60
C LEU A 66 12.69 -20.83 -11.55
N GLU A 67 13.42 -20.77 -12.65
CA GLU A 67 14.74 -21.36 -12.81
C GLU A 67 15.66 -20.37 -13.55
N ASN A 68 16.98 -20.54 -13.40
CA ASN A 68 18.00 -19.78 -14.14
C ASN A 68 17.89 -18.26 -13.99
N TYR A 69 17.74 -17.78 -12.77
CA TYR A 69 17.76 -16.35 -12.42
C TYR A 69 18.91 -16.04 -11.45
N ASP A 70 19.38 -14.80 -11.45
CA ASP A 70 20.48 -14.33 -10.61
C ASP A 70 19.97 -13.59 -9.37
N ALA A 71 18.86 -12.88 -9.50
CA ALA A 71 18.23 -12.14 -8.40
C ALA A 71 16.71 -12.25 -8.45
N VAL A 72 16.05 -11.89 -7.35
CA VAL A 72 14.59 -11.95 -7.20
C VAL A 72 14.03 -10.64 -6.66
N ILE A 73 12.96 -10.16 -7.26
CA ILE A 73 12.10 -9.13 -6.66
C ILE A 73 10.71 -9.75 -6.50
N ALA A 74 10.25 -9.85 -5.26
CA ALA A 74 8.99 -10.51 -4.95
C ALA A 74 8.12 -9.63 -4.05
N THR A 75 6.84 -9.53 -4.37
CA THR A 75 5.85 -8.81 -3.56
C THR A 75 4.75 -9.78 -3.14
N GLY A 76 4.44 -9.83 -1.85
CA GLY A 76 3.42 -10.75 -1.34
C GLY A 76 2.89 -10.40 0.04
N SER A 77 1.93 -11.18 0.52
CA SER A 77 1.46 -11.08 1.91
C SER A 77 2.58 -11.44 2.89
N ASN A 78 2.44 -11.06 4.15
CA ASN A 78 3.42 -11.43 5.19
C ASN A 78 3.65 -12.95 5.26
N ASN A 79 2.60 -13.74 5.04
CA ASN A 79 2.72 -15.19 4.99
C ASN A 79 3.48 -15.67 3.74
N THR A 80 3.15 -15.10 2.59
CA THR A 80 3.83 -15.41 1.31
C THR A 80 5.30 -15.00 1.35
N ALA A 81 5.63 -13.87 1.97
CA ALA A 81 7.01 -13.39 2.11
C ALA A 81 7.90 -14.39 2.88
N ARG A 82 7.38 -15.06 3.91
CA ARG A 82 8.13 -16.12 4.62
C ARG A 82 8.52 -17.27 3.70
N TYR A 83 7.63 -17.66 2.79
CA TYR A 83 7.96 -18.66 1.78
C TYR A 83 9.00 -18.13 0.79
N PHE A 84 8.89 -16.87 0.36
CA PHE A 84 9.87 -16.27 -0.52
C PHE A 84 11.25 -16.18 0.14
N GLU A 85 11.33 -15.77 1.40
CA GLU A 85 12.58 -15.78 2.18
C GLU A 85 13.21 -17.17 2.24
N HIS A 86 12.39 -18.20 2.44
CA HIS A 86 12.87 -19.59 2.47
C HIS A 86 13.39 -20.07 1.10
N TYR A 87 12.68 -19.76 0.02
CA TYR A 87 13.03 -20.28 -1.32
C TYR A 87 14.08 -19.43 -2.04
N PHE A 88 14.12 -18.13 -1.79
CA PHE A 88 14.95 -17.18 -2.54
C PHE A 88 16.02 -16.49 -1.69
N GLY A 89 16.06 -16.76 -0.39
CA GLY A 89 17.00 -16.09 0.53
C GLY A 89 18.48 -16.33 0.24
N ASN A 90 18.81 -17.36 -0.55
CA ASN A 90 20.19 -17.68 -0.94
C ASN A 90 20.71 -16.86 -2.13
N LYS A 91 19.87 -16.01 -2.74
CA LYS A 91 20.22 -15.13 -3.86
C LYS A 91 19.96 -13.68 -3.48
N PRO A 92 20.59 -12.71 -4.17
CA PRO A 92 20.22 -11.31 -4.03
C PRO A 92 18.71 -11.15 -4.22
N ASN A 93 18.03 -10.48 -3.28
CA ASN A 93 16.59 -10.37 -3.34
C ASN A 93 16.04 -9.08 -2.72
N ILE A 94 14.88 -8.66 -3.23
CA ILE A 94 13.99 -7.69 -2.60
C ILE A 94 12.66 -8.41 -2.35
N ILE A 95 12.35 -8.68 -1.10
CA ILE A 95 11.08 -9.32 -0.71
C ILE A 95 10.22 -8.30 0.02
N ARG A 96 9.18 -7.82 -0.65
CA ARG A 96 8.23 -6.84 -0.11
C ARG A 96 7.11 -7.55 0.63
N LYS A 97 6.84 -7.07 1.84
CA LYS A 97 5.75 -7.51 2.72
C LYS A 97 4.57 -6.55 2.66
N ASN A 98 3.45 -6.94 3.26
CA ASN A 98 2.33 -6.02 3.43
C ASN A 98 2.73 -4.83 4.29
N ARG A 99 2.45 -3.64 3.77
CA ARG A 99 2.52 -2.38 4.51
C ARG A 99 1.14 -1.72 4.52
N ASN A 100 0.92 -0.81 5.43
CA ASN A 100 -0.34 -0.12 5.61
C ASN A 100 -0.10 1.39 5.66
N SER A 101 -1.10 2.17 5.30
CA SER A 101 -1.04 3.62 5.47
C SER A 101 -1.94 4.07 6.60
N VAL A 102 -1.46 5.05 7.36
CA VAL A 102 -2.11 5.58 8.56
C VAL A 102 -2.33 7.08 8.40
N ALA A 103 -3.52 7.57 8.72
CA ALA A 103 -3.76 9.00 8.81
C ALA A 103 -3.73 9.45 10.28
N VAL A 104 -3.09 10.60 10.53
CA VAL A 104 -3.07 11.25 11.84
C VAL A 104 -3.97 12.46 11.78
N LEU A 105 -5.05 12.43 12.54
CA LEU A 105 -6.01 13.52 12.68
C LEU A 105 -5.77 14.25 13.98
N THR A 106 -5.89 15.56 13.98
CA THR A 106 -5.62 16.41 15.14
C THR A 106 -6.89 16.96 15.80
N GLY A 107 -8.04 16.84 15.08
CA GLY A 107 -9.32 17.42 15.47
C GLY A 107 -9.52 18.86 14.96
N ASN A 108 -8.55 19.40 14.21
CA ASN A 108 -8.59 20.76 13.65
C ASN A 108 -8.69 20.78 12.12
N GLU A 109 -8.97 19.62 11.53
CA GLU A 109 -9.10 19.49 10.09
C GLU A 109 -10.34 20.22 9.57
N THR A 110 -10.32 20.60 8.28
CA THR A 110 -11.48 21.15 7.58
C THR A 110 -12.26 20.03 6.84
N VAL A 111 -13.48 20.35 6.39
CA VAL A 111 -14.27 19.42 5.56
C VAL A 111 -13.52 19.06 4.28
N GLU A 112 -12.90 20.05 3.63
CA GLU A 112 -12.14 19.86 2.40
C GLU A 112 -10.93 18.93 2.60
N GLN A 113 -10.29 18.99 3.75
CA GLN A 113 -9.21 18.08 4.12
C GLN A 113 -9.73 16.65 4.33
N MET A 114 -10.91 16.49 4.91
CA MET A 114 -11.54 15.17 5.06
C MET A 114 -12.05 14.62 3.71
N GLU A 115 -12.56 15.48 2.83
CA GLU A 115 -12.88 15.09 1.44
C GLU A 115 -11.62 14.66 0.67
N ALA A 116 -10.50 15.34 0.86
CA ALA A 116 -9.21 14.92 0.30
C ALA A 116 -8.78 13.56 0.85
N LEU A 117 -8.83 13.36 2.17
CA LEU A 117 -8.52 12.08 2.84
C LEU A 117 -9.41 10.95 2.31
N SER A 118 -10.66 11.23 1.90
CA SER A 118 -11.53 10.20 1.34
C SER A 118 -10.93 9.50 0.11
N LYS A 119 -10.13 10.20 -0.69
CA LYS A 119 -9.41 9.62 -1.83
C LYS A 119 -8.34 8.63 -1.35
N ASP A 120 -7.64 8.97 -0.27
CA ASP A 120 -6.62 8.09 0.32
C ASP A 120 -7.22 6.81 0.91
N VAL A 121 -8.45 6.89 1.40
CA VAL A 121 -9.18 5.75 1.97
C VAL A 121 -9.79 4.85 0.90
N PHE A 122 -10.46 5.44 -0.10
CA PHE A 122 -11.39 4.70 -0.95
C PHE A 122 -10.90 4.41 -2.37
N LEU A 123 -9.92 5.15 -2.90
CA LEU A 123 -9.37 4.81 -4.21
C LEU A 123 -8.88 3.36 -4.21
N TYR A 124 -9.15 2.68 -5.34
CA TYR A 124 -8.89 1.24 -5.48
C TYR A 124 -9.57 0.37 -4.39
N PHE A 125 -10.72 0.83 -3.88
CA PHE A 125 -11.51 0.16 -2.83
C PHE A 125 -10.75 -0.06 -1.51
N GLY A 126 -9.73 0.74 -1.23
CA GLY A 126 -8.88 0.58 -0.04
C GLY A 126 -7.96 -0.64 -0.08
N LEU A 127 -7.71 -1.24 -1.25
CA LEU A 127 -6.94 -2.48 -1.39
C LEU A 127 -5.43 -2.27 -1.46
N GLY A 128 -4.96 -1.06 -1.76
CA GLY A 128 -3.54 -0.76 -1.90
C GLY A 128 -2.82 -0.58 -0.56
N CYS A 129 -1.51 -0.86 -0.52
CA CYS A 129 -0.68 -0.54 0.65
C CYS A 129 -0.65 0.96 0.96
N ARG A 130 -0.86 1.81 -0.04
CA ARG A 130 -0.97 3.27 0.09
C ARG A 130 -2.36 3.74 0.52
N SER A 131 -3.38 2.86 0.51
CA SER A 131 -4.71 3.21 1.01
C SER A 131 -4.69 3.30 2.54
N VAL A 132 -5.25 4.39 3.08
CA VAL A 132 -5.36 4.57 4.52
C VAL A 132 -6.32 3.51 5.07
N SER A 133 -5.82 2.71 5.99
CA SER A 133 -6.53 1.61 6.65
C SER A 133 -6.67 1.80 8.17
N HIS A 134 -5.99 2.82 8.71
CA HIS A 134 -6.03 3.13 10.14
C HIS A 134 -5.96 4.64 10.40
N LEU A 135 -6.63 5.09 11.47
CA LEU A 135 -6.63 6.48 11.91
C LEU A 135 -6.00 6.58 13.30
N LYS A 136 -5.08 7.52 13.48
CA LYS A 136 -4.64 8.00 14.79
C LYS A 136 -5.42 9.28 15.12
N VAL A 137 -6.14 9.28 16.24
CA VAL A 137 -7.02 10.38 16.64
C VAL A 137 -6.75 10.78 18.10
N PRO A 138 -6.91 12.06 18.48
CA PRO A 138 -6.78 12.47 19.88
C PRO A 138 -7.91 11.88 20.74
N GLN A 139 -7.70 11.80 22.05
CA GLN A 139 -8.73 11.37 23.00
C GLN A 139 -9.99 12.23 22.83
N GLY A 140 -11.16 11.56 22.79
CA GLY A 140 -12.45 12.23 22.64
C GLY A 140 -12.73 12.80 21.24
N TYR A 141 -12.01 12.35 20.20
CA TYR A 141 -12.21 12.78 18.82
C TYR A 141 -13.66 12.56 18.36
N ASN A 142 -14.28 13.61 17.80
CA ASN A 142 -15.61 13.52 17.19
C ASN A 142 -15.49 13.17 15.70
N PHE A 143 -16.00 12.02 15.33
CA PHE A 143 -15.96 11.49 13.95
C PHE A 143 -16.96 12.15 12.98
N ASP A 144 -17.83 13.08 13.42
CA ASP A 144 -18.84 13.69 12.54
C ASP A 144 -18.19 14.40 11.35
N LEU A 145 -17.13 15.17 11.57
CA LEU A 145 -16.41 15.86 10.51
C LEU A 145 -15.75 14.87 9.55
N PHE A 146 -15.15 13.80 10.08
CA PHE A 146 -14.59 12.73 9.28
C PHE A 146 -15.65 12.08 8.38
N PHE A 147 -16.78 11.67 8.95
CA PHE A 147 -17.88 11.07 8.17
C PHE A 147 -18.46 12.02 7.12
N ASN A 148 -18.55 13.31 7.41
CA ASN A 148 -18.98 14.32 6.43
C ASN A 148 -18.05 14.36 5.22
N GLY A 149 -16.72 14.37 5.43
CA GLY A 149 -15.76 14.31 4.34
C GLY A 149 -15.79 13.00 3.56
N MET A 150 -16.01 11.87 4.24
CA MET A 150 -16.12 10.56 3.59
C MET A 150 -17.36 10.45 2.70
N PHE A 151 -18.41 11.25 2.95
CA PHE A 151 -19.72 11.15 2.27
C PHE A 151 -19.66 11.38 0.76
N VAL A 152 -18.65 12.08 0.24
CA VAL A 152 -18.43 12.26 -1.20
C VAL A 152 -18.23 10.92 -1.93
N GLN A 153 -17.83 9.87 -1.21
CA GLN A 153 -17.61 8.52 -1.75
C GLN A 153 -18.80 7.55 -1.54
N LYS A 154 -19.95 8.03 -1.11
CA LYS A 154 -21.15 7.22 -0.80
C LYS A 154 -21.59 6.28 -1.91
N GLU A 155 -21.30 6.62 -3.16
CA GLU A 155 -21.69 5.81 -4.34
C GLU A 155 -20.94 4.46 -4.41
N LEU A 156 -19.83 4.29 -3.67
CA LEU A 156 -19.10 3.02 -3.60
C LEU A 156 -19.95 1.85 -3.14
N ILE A 157 -20.96 2.12 -2.30
CA ILE A 157 -21.88 1.08 -1.81
C ILE A 157 -22.70 0.42 -2.94
N LYS A 158 -22.82 1.06 -4.10
CA LYS A 158 -23.49 0.51 -5.28
C LYS A 158 -22.65 -0.56 -5.99
N ASN A 159 -21.37 -0.67 -5.69
CA ASN A 159 -20.54 -1.76 -6.18
C ASN A 159 -20.82 -3.02 -5.36
N GLU A 160 -21.28 -4.08 -6.02
CA GLU A 160 -21.69 -5.33 -5.35
C GLU A 160 -20.59 -5.96 -4.49
N LYS A 161 -19.34 -5.97 -4.98
CA LYS A 161 -18.22 -6.52 -4.21
C LYS A 161 -17.94 -5.68 -2.97
N TYR A 162 -18.03 -4.36 -3.08
CA TYR A 162 -17.85 -3.47 -1.94
C TYR A 162 -18.97 -3.65 -0.91
N LEU A 163 -20.24 -3.66 -1.34
CA LEU A 163 -21.40 -3.88 -0.50
C LEU A 163 -21.31 -5.23 0.24
N ASN A 164 -21.00 -6.31 -0.46
CA ASN A 164 -20.85 -7.63 0.15
C ASN A 164 -19.77 -7.64 1.24
N ASN A 165 -18.65 -6.96 1.03
CA ASN A 165 -17.61 -6.83 2.07
C ASN A 165 -18.08 -5.97 3.24
N TYR A 166 -18.80 -4.87 2.99
CA TYR A 166 -19.37 -4.04 4.05
C TYR A 166 -20.32 -4.83 4.93
N ASP A 167 -21.29 -5.55 4.33
CA ASP A 167 -22.27 -6.34 5.06
C ASP A 167 -21.63 -7.49 5.83
N TYR A 168 -20.70 -8.20 5.21
CA TYR A 168 -19.94 -9.27 5.85
C TYR A 168 -19.15 -8.76 7.07
N ASN A 169 -18.35 -7.69 6.90
CA ASN A 169 -17.56 -7.15 7.99
C ASN A 169 -18.43 -6.58 9.11
N LYS A 170 -19.56 -5.94 8.78
CA LYS A 170 -20.52 -5.45 9.75
C LYS A 170 -21.09 -6.60 10.59
N ALA A 171 -21.52 -7.69 9.95
CA ALA A 171 -22.03 -8.85 10.66
C ALA A 171 -20.97 -9.45 11.60
N VAL A 172 -19.73 -9.65 11.10
CA VAL A 172 -18.64 -10.20 11.91
C VAL A 172 -18.29 -9.31 13.11
N TYR A 173 -18.27 -8.00 12.94
CA TYR A 173 -17.95 -7.08 14.03
C TYR A 173 -19.06 -7.02 15.07
N LEU A 174 -20.33 -7.01 14.66
CA LEU A 174 -21.48 -7.05 15.58
C LEU A 174 -21.52 -8.37 16.36
N MET A 175 -21.24 -9.50 15.71
CA MET A 175 -21.15 -10.81 16.41
C MET A 175 -20.04 -10.87 17.45
N ARG A 176 -19.00 -10.05 17.29
CA ARG A 176 -17.87 -9.93 18.24
C ARG A 176 -18.05 -8.78 19.23
N GLU A 177 -19.23 -8.16 19.26
CA GLU A 177 -19.59 -7.08 20.19
C GLU A 177 -18.65 -5.87 20.14
N PHE A 178 -18.08 -5.57 18.95
CA PHE A 178 -17.32 -4.34 18.77
C PHE A 178 -18.25 -3.12 18.73
N ASP A 179 -17.81 -2.03 19.39
CA ASP A 179 -18.42 -0.73 19.21
C ASP A 179 -18.12 -0.20 17.80
N LEU A 180 -19.16 -0.10 16.99
CA LEU A 180 -19.04 0.31 15.58
C LEU A 180 -19.61 1.69 15.37
N LEU A 181 -18.81 2.56 14.76
CA LEU A 181 -19.30 3.75 14.10
C LEU A 181 -19.48 3.44 12.60
N ASN A 182 -20.58 3.89 12.00
CA ASN A 182 -20.80 3.67 10.57
C ASN A 182 -21.68 4.76 9.93
N ASN A 183 -21.46 4.98 8.65
CA ASN A 183 -22.23 5.92 7.82
C ASN A 183 -22.97 5.22 6.67
N LYS A 184 -23.27 3.92 6.81
CA LYS A 184 -23.95 3.03 5.85
C LYS A 184 -23.08 2.56 4.66
N PHE A 185 -21.84 2.97 4.54
CA PHE A 185 -20.89 2.46 3.53
C PHE A 185 -19.46 2.30 4.05
N LEU A 186 -19.15 2.81 5.24
CA LEU A 186 -17.85 2.65 5.91
C LEU A 186 -18.08 2.28 7.38
N LEU A 187 -17.35 1.30 7.86
CA LEU A 187 -17.30 0.86 9.25
C LEU A 187 -16.03 1.38 9.90
N ILE A 188 -16.13 1.88 11.12
CA ILE A 188 -14.97 2.28 11.93
C ILE A 188 -15.06 1.59 13.27
N LYS A 189 -13.96 0.98 13.72
CA LYS A 189 -13.85 0.37 15.04
C LYS A 189 -12.53 0.74 15.70
N GLU A 190 -12.51 0.75 17.02
CA GLU A 190 -11.25 0.84 17.76
C GLU A 190 -10.38 -0.40 17.50
N GLU A 191 -9.09 -0.16 17.20
CA GLU A 191 -8.13 -1.21 16.91
C GLU A 191 -6.73 -0.75 17.34
N ASN A 192 -6.18 -1.39 18.37
CA ASN A 192 -4.90 -0.98 18.95
C ASN A 192 -3.72 -1.88 18.54
N ASN A 193 -3.97 -3.01 17.84
CA ASN A 193 -2.96 -4.03 17.58
C ASN A 193 -2.57 -4.13 16.11
N SER A 194 -3.31 -3.48 15.21
CA SER A 194 -3.09 -3.63 13.76
C SER A 194 -3.40 -2.33 13.03
N TYR A 195 -2.57 -2.01 12.04
CA TYR A 195 -2.88 -0.95 11.08
C TYR A 195 -3.72 -1.43 9.89
N SER A 196 -3.93 -2.73 9.77
CA SER A 196 -4.67 -3.31 8.64
C SER A 196 -6.16 -3.35 8.93
N SER A 197 -6.96 -2.99 7.94
CA SER A 197 -8.41 -3.13 7.95
C SER A 197 -8.92 -3.79 6.68
N PRO A 198 -10.00 -4.57 6.74
CA PRO A 198 -10.62 -5.12 5.54
C PRO A 198 -11.36 -4.04 4.73
N ILE A 199 -11.78 -4.38 3.50
CA ILE A 199 -12.57 -3.50 2.64
C ILE A 199 -13.78 -2.97 3.38
N ALA A 200 -14.13 -1.69 3.12
CA ALA A 200 -15.25 -0.98 3.73
C ALA A 200 -15.12 -0.78 5.26
N SER A 201 -13.91 -0.87 5.80
CA SER A 201 -13.65 -0.74 7.24
C SER A 201 -12.33 0.00 7.49
N LEU A 202 -12.29 0.75 8.60
CA LEU A 202 -11.09 1.38 9.12
C LEU A 202 -10.92 1.04 10.61
N GLY A 203 -9.68 0.82 11.02
CA GLY A 203 -9.32 0.86 12.44
C GLY A 203 -9.06 2.29 12.88
N TYR A 204 -9.24 2.57 14.16
CA TYR A 204 -8.70 3.77 14.77
C TYR A 204 -8.10 3.46 16.14
N SER A 205 -7.16 4.28 16.56
CA SER A 205 -6.66 4.27 17.94
C SER A 205 -6.42 5.68 18.45
N TYR A 206 -6.59 5.85 19.75
CA TYR A 206 -6.35 7.14 20.40
C TYR A 206 -4.86 7.36 20.65
N TYR A 207 -4.45 8.61 20.62
CA TYR A 207 -3.12 9.02 21.06
C TYR A 207 -3.20 10.12 22.12
N SER A 208 -2.16 10.22 22.96
CA SER A 208 -2.04 11.25 23.97
C SER A 208 -1.22 12.45 23.48
N SER A 209 -0.20 12.19 22.64
CA SER A 209 0.63 13.24 22.04
C SER A 209 1.10 12.84 20.64
N ILE A 210 1.47 13.83 19.82
CA ILE A 210 2.06 13.60 18.50
C ILE A 210 3.45 12.95 18.62
N GLU A 211 4.15 13.21 19.72
CA GLU A 211 5.45 12.61 20.03
C GLU A 211 5.34 11.10 20.27
N ASP A 212 4.26 10.65 20.94
CA ASP A 212 3.96 9.21 21.11
C ASP A 212 3.67 8.55 19.78
N VAL A 213 2.84 9.19 18.92
CA VAL A 213 2.56 8.72 17.57
C VAL A 213 3.84 8.60 16.75
N ALA A 214 4.68 9.61 16.77
CA ALA A 214 5.95 9.62 16.05
C ALA A 214 6.90 8.50 16.54
N THR A 215 6.93 8.25 17.84
CA THR A 215 7.73 7.19 18.44
C THR A 215 7.19 5.80 18.05
N GLU A 216 5.88 5.61 18.06
CA GLU A 216 5.23 4.39 17.60
C GLU A 216 5.53 4.11 16.11
N PHE A 217 5.47 5.15 15.28
CA PHE A 217 5.76 5.02 13.84
C PHE A 217 7.24 4.71 13.57
N ASP A 218 8.15 5.27 14.34
CA ASP A 218 9.58 4.95 14.24
C ASP A 218 9.88 3.48 14.59
N GLN A 219 9.16 2.92 15.57
CA GLN A 219 9.27 1.51 15.97
C GLN A 219 8.58 0.53 15.01
N ASN A 220 7.69 1.00 14.15
CA ASN A 220 6.91 0.18 13.23
C ASN A 220 7.06 0.64 11.76
N ASP A 221 8.17 1.26 11.42
CA ASP A 221 8.40 1.83 10.10
C ASP A 221 8.35 0.77 8.97
N ASP A 222 8.73 -0.47 9.29
CA ASP A 222 8.64 -1.63 8.41
C ASP A 222 7.19 -2.04 8.05
N LYS A 223 6.20 -1.62 8.84
CA LYS A 223 4.76 -1.90 8.62
C LYS A 223 4.02 -0.76 7.91
N LEU A 224 4.67 0.40 7.77
CA LEU A 224 4.04 1.62 7.27
C LEU A 224 4.50 1.96 5.85
N GLN A 225 3.54 2.26 4.98
CA GLN A 225 3.78 2.73 3.62
C GLN A 225 3.72 4.24 3.53
N CYS A 226 2.61 4.83 4.01
CA CYS A 226 2.43 6.27 4.10
C CYS A 226 1.92 6.66 5.49
N ILE A 227 2.37 7.83 5.93
CA ILE A 227 1.80 8.56 7.06
C ILE A 227 1.14 9.81 6.48
N VAL A 228 -0.17 9.87 6.57
CA VAL A 228 -0.98 10.97 6.03
C VAL A 228 -1.23 11.97 7.15
N VAL A 229 -0.63 13.14 7.07
CA VAL A 229 -0.69 14.16 8.11
C VAL A 229 -0.37 15.55 7.56
N GLN A 230 -0.89 16.59 8.16
CA GLN A 230 -0.64 17.98 7.77
C GLN A 230 -0.31 18.88 8.95
N GLY A 231 0.16 20.10 8.64
CA GLY A 231 0.42 21.16 9.62
C GLY A 231 1.56 20.85 10.58
N GLU A 232 1.44 21.33 11.81
CA GLU A 232 2.49 21.21 12.83
C GLU A 232 2.77 19.76 13.22
N ALA A 233 1.73 18.90 13.20
CA ALA A 233 1.87 17.47 13.48
C ALA A 233 2.81 16.81 12.47
N ALA A 234 2.71 17.15 11.19
CA ALA A 234 3.62 16.65 10.16
C ALA A 234 5.08 17.03 10.46
N THR A 235 5.33 18.29 10.82
CA THR A 235 6.68 18.77 11.16
C THR A 235 7.28 18.00 12.34
N ARG A 236 6.48 17.71 13.37
CA ARG A 236 6.93 16.96 14.56
C ARG A 236 7.25 15.50 14.20
N ILE A 237 6.41 14.84 13.39
CA ILE A 237 6.63 13.47 12.95
C ILE A 237 7.87 13.39 12.06
N VAL A 238 8.02 14.29 11.07
CA VAL A 238 9.22 14.34 10.20
C VAL A 238 10.50 14.52 11.05
N LYS A 239 10.48 15.40 12.02
CA LYS A 239 11.63 15.64 12.91
C LYS A 239 12.06 14.37 13.67
N LYS A 240 11.10 13.55 14.07
CA LYS A 240 11.37 12.29 14.80
C LYS A 240 11.86 11.17 13.88
N LEU A 241 11.20 10.99 12.73
CA LEU A 241 11.53 9.92 11.79
C LEU A 241 12.83 10.19 10.99
N GLY A 242 13.23 11.45 10.89
CA GLY A 242 14.42 11.85 10.14
C GLY A 242 14.26 11.70 8.62
N GLU A 243 15.37 11.53 7.91
CA GLU A 243 15.42 11.40 6.44
C GLU A 243 15.15 9.96 5.96
N LYS A 244 14.24 9.24 6.59
CA LYS A 244 13.86 7.90 6.13
C LYS A 244 13.13 7.99 4.79
N THR A 245 13.42 7.08 3.89
CA THR A 245 12.73 6.98 2.58
C THR A 245 11.35 6.34 2.69
N ALA A 246 11.11 5.57 3.74
CA ALA A 246 9.82 5.01 4.11
C ALA A 246 9.68 4.95 5.64
N PRO A 247 8.47 5.16 6.18
CA PRO A 247 7.23 5.51 5.48
C PRO A 247 7.28 6.92 4.87
N GLN A 248 6.57 7.11 3.74
CA GLN A 248 6.42 8.44 3.14
C GLN A 248 5.42 9.28 3.94
N ILE A 249 5.82 10.49 4.31
CA ILE A 249 4.91 11.46 4.96
C ILE A 249 4.30 12.33 3.87
N VAL A 250 2.97 12.28 3.76
CA VAL A 250 2.22 12.90 2.67
C VAL A 250 1.02 13.69 3.18
N ALA A 251 0.56 14.65 2.39
CA ALA A 251 -0.65 15.43 2.67
C ALA A 251 -1.92 14.60 2.39
N PHE A 252 -3.07 15.04 2.94
CA PHE A 252 -4.36 14.44 2.64
C PHE A 252 -4.67 14.48 1.14
N GLY A 253 -5.15 13.37 0.60
CA GLY A 253 -5.53 13.21 -0.79
C GLY A 253 -4.38 12.89 -1.76
N THR A 254 -3.18 12.60 -1.25
CA THR A 254 -2.00 12.44 -2.12
C THR A 254 -1.33 11.05 -2.05
N THR A 255 -1.85 10.12 -1.24
CA THR A 255 -1.23 8.79 -1.13
C THR A 255 -1.19 8.03 -2.45
N GLN A 256 -2.19 8.23 -3.30
CA GLN A 256 -2.35 7.47 -4.56
C GLN A 256 -1.68 8.15 -5.78
N THR A 257 -0.87 9.17 -5.54
CA THR A 257 -0.14 9.90 -6.58
C THR A 257 1.38 9.88 -6.35
N PRO A 258 2.01 8.68 -6.19
CA PRO A 258 3.46 8.61 -6.06
C PRO A 258 4.13 9.11 -7.36
N ARG A 259 5.30 9.72 -7.24
CA ARG A 259 6.12 10.08 -8.39
C ARG A 259 6.91 8.86 -8.88
N LEU A 260 7.39 8.90 -10.11
CA LEU A 260 8.25 7.82 -10.66
C LEU A 260 9.54 7.61 -9.86
N GLN A 261 10.03 8.67 -9.19
CA GLN A 261 11.23 8.60 -8.34
C GLN A 261 10.93 8.09 -6.92
N ASP A 262 9.66 7.93 -6.55
CA ASP A 262 9.30 7.45 -5.22
C ASP A 262 9.42 5.91 -5.21
N TYR A 263 10.46 5.41 -4.58
CA TYR A 263 10.70 3.97 -4.47
C TYR A 263 9.63 3.29 -3.60
N ALA A 264 9.16 2.15 -4.08
CA ALA A 264 8.28 1.30 -3.28
C ALA A 264 9.04 0.81 -2.03
N ASP A 265 8.40 0.95 -0.85
CA ASP A 265 8.96 0.58 0.45
C ASP A 265 10.30 1.27 0.79
N GLY A 266 10.62 2.36 0.10
CA GLY A 266 11.88 3.07 0.26
C GLY A 266 13.12 2.35 -0.24
N VAL A 267 12.95 1.27 -1.01
CA VAL A 267 14.05 0.48 -1.56
C VAL A 267 14.38 0.94 -2.97
N ASP A 268 15.62 1.41 -3.16
CA ASP A 268 16.13 1.77 -4.48
C ASP A 268 16.37 0.51 -5.33
N VAL A 269 15.36 0.16 -6.13
CA VAL A 269 15.39 -1.02 -7.02
C VAL A 269 16.47 -0.86 -8.10
N ILE A 270 16.66 0.33 -8.62
CA ILE A 270 17.66 0.59 -9.67
C ILE A 270 19.05 0.37 -9.10
N GLN A 271 19.36 0.95 -7.93
CA GLN A 271 20.64 0.74 -7.26
C GLN A 271 20.87 -0.75 -6.94
N PHE A 272 19.86 -1.45 -6.44
CA PHE A 272 19.94 -2.89 -6.20
C PHE A 272 20.31 -3.65 -7.48
N LEU A 273 19.63 -3.38 -8.58
CA LEU A 273 19.89 -4.05 -9.86
C LEU A 273 21.29 -3.73 -10.40
N LEU A 274 21.76 -2.50 -10.27
CA LEU A 274 23.12 -2.12 -10.68
C LEU A 274 24.23 -2.80 -9.85
N THR A 275 23.94 -3.31 -8.66
CA THR A 275 24.91 -4.10 -7.87
C THR A 275 25.05 -5.55 -8.33
N LEU A 276 24.17 -6.03 -9.22
CA LEU A 276 24.23 -7.39 -9.76
C LEU A 276 25.18 -7.54 -10.95
N SER A 277 25.55 -6.42 -11.58
CA SER A 277 26.37 -6.37 -12.79
C SER A 277 27.87 -6.34 -12.50
#